data_1f8b990bbe9ca049d1aeed8e53b559b8
#
_entry.id   1f8b990bbe9ca049d1aeed8e53b559b8
#
_cell.length_a   1.000
_cell.length_b   1.000
_cell.length_c   1.000
_cell.angle_alpha   90.00
_cell.angle_beta   90.00
_cell.angle_gamma   90.00
#
_symmetry.space_group_name_H-M   'P 1'
#
loop_
_entity.id
_entity.type
_entity.pdbx_description
1 polymer ?
#
loop_
_entity_poly.entity_id
_entity_poly.type
_entity_poly.pdbx_seq_one_letter_code
_entity_poly.pdbx_strand_id
1 'polypeptide(L)'
;PGPDHHFLINPYGLMFDEVTASSLVKVDLHGNKVMESEYDINPAGFTIHSAVHEARDDAKCVLHLHTAEGVAVSILEEGLQPYSQQSLFPLASLSYHAYEGVALNPEEKVRLVRDLGDTQFMILRNHGLLTCADNIPDAFLFMFIMQRACEIQLKAQATGKPLIPIHSAILDGIRMQADQVTRQAGGSLAWPGIK
;
A
#
# COMPACT_ATOMS: atom_id res chain seq x y z
N PRO A 1 12.46 -9.44 -3.18
CA PRO A 1 12.91 -10.75 -2.80
C PRO A 1 14.17 -11.12 -3.60
N GLY A 2 15.13 -11.82 -3.01
CA GLY A 2 16.32 -12.28 -3.70
C GLY A 2 16.01 -13.38 -4.74
N PRO A 3 17.03 -14.03 -5.33
CA PRO A 3 16.85 -15.03 -6.38
C PRO A 3 15.98 -16.23 -5.96
N ASP A 4 15.84 -16.46 -4.65
CA ASP A 4 14.99 -17.52 -4.13
C ASP A 4 13.55 -17.06 -3.83
N HIS A 5 13.20 -15.81 -4.15
CA HIS A 5 11.90 -15.19 -3.89
C HIS A 5 11.42 -15.31 -2.41
N HIS A 6 12.36 -15.31 -1.46
CA HIS A 6 12.04 -15.26 -0.04
C HIS A 6 11.78 -13.83 0.41
N PHE A 7 10.81 -13.64 1.30
CA PHE A 7 10.53 -12.32 1.89
C PHE A 7 10.28 -12.42 3.40
N LEU A 8 10.41 -11.28 4.07
CA LEU A 8 10.10 -11.14 5.49
C LEU A 8 8.67 -10.62 5.62
N ILE A 9 7.90 -11.22 6.53
CA ILE A 9 6.55 -10.78 6.86
C ILE A 9 6.44 -10.64 8.38
N ASN A 10 5.61 -9.70 8.84
CA ASN A 10 5.37 -9.53 10.26
C ASN A 10 4.70 -10.77 10.88
N PRO A 11 5.04 -11.10 12.14
CA PRO A 11 4.47 -12.26 12.83
C PRO A 11 2.98 -12.09 13.09
N TYR A 12 2.24 -13.19 13.05
CA TYR A 12 0.83 -13.22 13.40
C TYR A 12 0.65 -13.25 14.92
N GLY A 13 -0.24 -12.41 15.43
CA GLY A 13 -0.60 -12.37 16.84
C GLY A 13 0.14 -11.33 17.67
N LEU A 14 1.14 -10.63 17.11
CA LEU A 14 1.77 -9.48 17.76
C LEU A 14 1.10 -8.17 17.31
N MET A 15 1.02 -7.22 18.24
CA MET A 15 0.68 -5.84 17.91
C MET A 15 1.84 -5.18 17.16
N PHE A 16 1.58 -4.16 16.34
CA PHE A 16 2.64 -3.54 15.52
C PHE A 16 3.78 -2.92 16.35
N ASP A 17 3.50 -2.43 17.54
CA ASP A 17 4.49 -1.89 18.49
C ASP A 17 5.33 -2.97 19.19
N GLU A 18 4.91 -4.23 19.10
CA GLU A 18 5.67 -5.39 19.60
C GLU A 18 6.59 -6.00 18.53
N VAL A 19 6.36 -5.66 17.24
CA VAL A 19 7.15 -6.22 16.14
C VAL A 19 8.56 -5.65 16.13
N THR A 20 9.54 -6.53 16.09
CA THR A 20 10.96 -6.19 15.97
C THR A 20 11.57 -6.84 14.75
N ALA A 21 12.77 -6.43 14.35
CA ALA A 21 13.47 -7.05 13.21
C ALA A 21 13.72 -8.55 13.44
N SER A 22 13.92 -8.97 14.69
CA SER A 22 14.16 -10.38 15.08
C SER A 22 12.88 -11.21 15.14
N SER A 23 11.71 -10.60 15.28
CA SER A 23 10.42 -11.30 15.27
C SER A 23 9.86 -11.53 13.87
N LEU A 24 10.42 -10.89 12.84
CA LEU A 24 9.98 -11.09 11.46
C LEU A 24 10.16 -12.54 11.00
N VAL A 25 9.16 -13.06 10.31
CA VAL A 25 9.16 -14.43 9.80
C VAL A 25 9.61 -14.42 8.34
N LYS A 26 10.65 -15.21 8.01
CA LYS A 26 11.12 -15.37 6.64
C LYS A 26 10.40 -16.54 6.00
N VAL A 27 9.77 -16.29 4.86
CA VAL A 27 8.97 -17.29 4.12
C VAL A 27 9.32 -17.34 2.64
N ASP A 28 9.01 -18.46 2.00
CA ASP A 28 8.98 -18.60 0.55
C ASP A 28 7.61 -18.18 -0.02
N LEU A 29 7.44 -18.24 -1.35
CA LEU A 29 6.18 -17.93 -2.05
C LEU A 29 5.04 -18.93 -1.78
N HIS A 30 5.34 -20.07 -1.16
CA HIS A 30 4.35 -21.09 -0.77
C HIS A 30 3.93 -20.96 0.70
N GLY A 31 4.54 -20.03 1.45
CA GLY A 31 4.25 -19.83 2.88
C GLY A 31 5.05 -20.72 3.82
N ASN A 32 6.03 -21.49 3.30
CA ASN A 32 6.89 -22.26 4.16
C ASN A 32 7.91 -21.35 4.85
N LYS A 33 8.10 -21.56 6.16
CA LYS A 33 9.17 -20.89 6.90
C LYS A 33 10.53 -21.37 6.40
N VAL A 34 11.36 -20.47 5.92
CA VAL A 34 12.73 -20.76 5.46
C VAL A 34 13.80 -20.33 6.45
N MET A 35 13.37 -19.87 7.61
CA MET A 35 14.17 -19.56 8.78
C MET A 35 13.39 -19.98 10.02
N GLU A 36 14.09 -20.49 11.04
CA GLU A 36 13.47 -20.87 12.30
C GLU A 36 12.77 -19.65 12.94
N SER A 37 11.52 -19.82 13.35
CA SER A 37 10.72 -18.79 14.01
C SER A 37 9.64 -19.45 14.88
N GLU A 38 9.46 -18.92 16.08
CA GLU A 38 8.38 -19.31 17.00
C GLU A 38 7.01 -18.74 16.57
N TYR A 39 7.01 -17.72 15.70
CA TYR A 39 5.80 -17.06 15.24
C TYR A 39 5.24 -17.71 13.97
N ASP A 40 3.93 -17.67 13.84
CA ASP A 40 3.23 -18.01 12.61
C ASP A 40 3.00 -16.76 11.74
N ILE A 41 2.53 -16.95 10.51
CA ILE A 41 2.14 -15.89 9.60
C ILE A 41 0.62 -15.85 9.45
N ASN A 42 0.07 -14.67 9.20
CA ASN A 42 -1.35 -14.52 8.87
C ASN A 42 -1.61 -15.02 7.43
N PRO A 43 -2.42 -16.08 7.23
CA PRO A 43 -2.69 -16.64 5.90
C PRO A 43 -3.29 -15.62 4.92
N ALA A 44 -4.20 -14.76 5.39
CA ALA A 44 -4.82 -13.72 4.56
C ALA A 44 -3.79 -12.67 4.13
N GLY A 45 -2.98 -12.17 5.07
CA GLY A 45 -1.89 -11.26 4.75
C GLY A 45 -0.87 -11.88 3.81
N PHE A 46 -0.52 -13.16 4.04
CA PHE A 46 0.38 -13.89 3.15
C PHE A 46 -0.15 -13.97 1.71
N THR A 47 -1.46 -14.21 1.51
CA THR A 47 -2.07 -14.27 0.17
C THR A 47 -1.81 -12.99 -0.62
N ILE A 48 -2.04 -11.82 0.00
CA ILE A 48 -1.84 -10.52 -0.64
C ILE A 48 -0.35 -10.26 -0.91
N HIS A 49 0.50 -10.40 0.13
CA HIS A 49 1.93 -10.11 0.03
C HIS A 49 2.62 -11.03 -0.97
N SER A 50 2.36 -12.35 -0.91
CA SER A 50 2.99 -13.30 -1.84
C SER A 50 2.56 -13.06 -3.29
N ALA A 51 1.29 -12.67 -3.53
CA ALA A 51 0.82 -12.33 -4.88
C ALA A 51 1.61 -11.17 -5.49
N VAL A 52 1.81 -10.09 -4.73
CA VAL A 52 2.55 -8.92 -5.22
C VAL A 52 4.03 -9.23 -5.40
N HIS A 53 4.68 -9.88 -4.41
CA HIS A 53 6.10 -10.23 -4.49
C HIS A 53 6.42 -11.23 -5.60
N GLU A 54 5.50 -12.13 -5.93
CA GLU A 54 5.64 -13.10 -7.02
C GLU A 54 5.56 -12.43 -8.39
N ALA A 55 4.66 -11.45 -8.54
CA ALA A 55 4.34 -10.83 -9.82
C ALA A 55 5.22 -9.63 -10.18
N ARG A 56 5.86 -8.98 -9.20
CA ARG A 56 6.52 -7.69 -9.35
C ARG A 56 7.93 -7.69 -8.74
N ASP A 57 8.97 -7.78 -9.58
CA ASP A 57 10.38 -7.72 -9.15
C ASP A 57 10.75 -6.37 -8.51
N ASP A 58 10.06 -5.30 -8.88
CA ASP A 58 10.22 -3.95 -8.34
C ASP A 58 9.44 -3.71 -7.04
N ALA A 59 8.56 -4.62 -6.64
CA ALA A 59 7.84 -4.57 -5.37
C ALA A 59 8.62 -5.29 -4.26
N LYS A 60 9.80 -4.78 -3.90
CA LYS A 60 10.62 -5.37 -2.83
C LYS A 60 10.09 -5.10 -1.43
N CYS A 61 9.23 -4.10 -1.28
CA CYS A 61 8.50 -3.80 -0.06
C CYS A 61 7.03 -3.60 -0.36
N VAL A 62 6.17 -4.28 0.38
CA VAL A 62 4.71 -4.18 0.32
C VAL A 62 4.20 -3.80 1.70
N LEU A 63 3.41 -2.73 1.78
CA LEU A 63 2.70 -2.31 2.98
C LEU A 63 1.19 -2.40 2.75
N HIS A 64 0.49 -2.94 3.74
CA HIS A 64 -0.96 -3.03 3.74
C HIS A 64 -1.50 -2.63 5.11
N LEU A 65 -2.47 -1.71 5.15
CA LEU A 65 -3.03 -1.16 6.38
C LEU A 65 -4.57 -1.10 6.33
N HIS A 66 -5.18 -1.32 7.51
CA HIS A 66 -6.62 -1.15 7.76
C HIS A 66 -6.88 0.07 8.65
N THR A 67 -6.33 1.22 8.30
CA THR A 67 -6.61 2.45 9.03
C THR A 67 -8.08 2.86 8.86
N ALA A 68 -8.67 3.49 9.87
CA ALA A 68 -10.08 3.87 9.82
C ALA A 68 -10.42 4.75 8.59
N GLU A 69 -9.54 5.72 8.29
CA GLU A 69 -9.71 6.61 7.14
C GLU A 69 -9.48 5.90 5.81
N GLY A 70 -8.48 5.02 5.75
CA GLY A 70 -8.21 4.22 4.56
C GLY A 70 -9.36 3.27 4.23
N VAL A 71 -9.88 2.57 5.23
CA VAL A 71 -11.07 1.71 5.08
C VAL A 71 -12.29 2.55 4.68
N ALA A 72 -12.53 3.69 5.35
CA ALA A 72 -13.67 4.55 5.03
C ALA A 72 -13.64 5.04 3.58
N VAL A 73 -12.48 5.47 3.06
CA VAL A 73 -12.35 5.85 1.64
C VAL A 73 -12.51 4.65 0.72
N SER A 74 -12.06 3.45 1.13
CA SER A 74 -12.22 2.22 0.33
C SER A 74 -13.69 1.80 0.13
N ILE A 75 -14.59 2.24 1.02
CA ILE A 75 -16.04 1.97 0.96
C ILE A 75 -16.76 2.95 0.03
N LEU A 76 -16.21 4.16 -0.18
CA LEU A 76 -16.83 5.17 -1.04
C LEU A 76 -16.81 4.70 -2.50
N GLU A 77 -17.94 4.80 -3.20
CA GLU A 77 -18.04 4.43 -4.62
C GLU A 77 -17.03 5.20 -5.47
N GLU A 78 -16.89 6.51 -5.23
CA GLU A 78 -15.93 7.38 -5.90
C GLU A 78 -14.48 7.14 -5.49
N GLY A 79 -14.24 6.48 -4.35
CA GLY A 79 -12.90 6.22 -3.82
C GLY A 79 -12.13 7.48 -3.44
N LEU A 80 -10.80 7.47 -3.65
CA LEU A 80 -9.94 8.62 -3.40
C LEU A 80 -10.15 9.69 -4.46
N GLN A 81 -10.35 10.95 -4.02
CA GLN A 81 -10.67 12.08 -4.87
C GLN A 81 -9.55 13.12 -4.91
N PRO A 82 -9.39 13.88 -5.99
CA PRO A 82 -8.36 14.91 -6.16
C PRO A 82 -8.73 16.21 -5.40
N TYR A 83 -8.86 16.13 -4.08
CA TYR A 83 -9.24 17.30 -3.26
C TYR A 83 -8.04 18.04 -2.64
N SER A 84 -6.85 17.44 -2.70
CA SER A 84 -5.66 18.02 -2.08
C SER A 84 -4.39 17.66 -2.85
N GLN A 85 -3.33 18.42 -2.63
CA GLN A 85 -2.01 18.05 -3.17
C GLN A 85 -1.59 16.63 -2.75
N GLN A 86 -1.91 16.21 -1.52
CA GLN A 86 -1.58 14.89 -1.00
C GLN A 86 -2.28 13.78 -1.80
N SER A 87 -3.52 13.99 -2.26
CA SER A 87 -4.23 12.98 -3.06
C SER A 87 -3.69 12.85 -4.48
N LEU A 88 -3.04 13.88 -5.01
CA LEU A 88 -2.54 13.84 -6.38
C LEU A 88 -1.40 12.83 -6.57
N PHE A 89 -0.56 12.62 -5.55
CA PHE A 89 0.54 11.65 -5.63
C PHE A 89 0.01 10.21 -5.79
N PRO A 90 -0.84 9.69 -4.88
CA PRO A 90 -1.39 8.35 -5.10
C PRO A 90 -2.23 8.28 -6.37
N LEU A 91 -3.06 9.27 -6.69
CA LEU A 91 -3.89 9.25 -7.91
C LEU A 91 -3.09 9.14 -9.21
N ALA A 92 -1.82 9.55 -9.23
CA ALA A 92 -0.94 9.39 -10.38
C ALA A 92 -0.62 7.91 -10.71
N SER A 93 -0.78 7.00 -9.74
CA SER A 93 -0.45 5.58 -9.88
C SER A 93 -1.34 4.72 -8.98
N LEU A 94 -2.65 4.94 -8.99
CA LEU A 94 -3.64 4.28 -8.14
C LEU A 94 -4.45 3.26 -8.92
N SER A 95 -4.60 2.08 -8.35
CA SER A 95 -5.55 1.06 -8.79
C SER A 95 -6.54 0.69 -7.68
N TYR A 96 -7.55 -0.08 -8.05
CA TYR A 96 -8.58 -0.59 -7.14
C TYR A 96 -8.75 -2.08 -7.36
N HIS A 97 -8.91 -2.82 -6.25
CA HIS A 97 -9.27 -4.23 -6.30
C HIS A 97 -10.61 -4.44 -5.58
N ALA A 98 -11.52 -5.19 -6.19
CA ALA A 98 -12.83 -5.49 -5.62
C ALA A 98 -12.70 -6.36 -4.37
N TYR A 99 -13.64 -6.20 -3.40
CA TYR A 99 -13.66 -7.02 -2.20
C TYR A 99 -14.13 -8.44 -2.52
N GLU A 100 -13.29 -9.43 -2.24
CA GLU A 100 -13.59 -10.85 -2.47
C GLU A 100 -13.71 -11.64 -1.16
N GLY A 101 -13.80 -10.96 -0.01
CA GLY A 101 -13.84 -11.57 1.31
C GLY A 101 -12.51 -11.50 2.05
N VAL A 102 -12.28 -12.45 2.95
CA VAL A 102 -11.04 -12.54 3.71
C VAL A 102 -10.03 -13.31 2.85
N ALA A 103 -9.21 -12.64 2.08
CA ALA A 103 -8.13 -13.07 1.17
C ALA A 103 -7.54 -14.50 1.41
N LEU A 104 -8.40 -15.52 1.45
CA LEU A 104 -8.04 -16.93 1.64
C LEU A 104 -8.12 -17.73 0.33
N ASN A 105 -8.71 -17.13 -0.72
CA ASN A 105 -8.87 -17.79 -2.00
C ASN A 105 -7.60 -17.60 -2.86
N PRO A 106 -6.86 -18.67 -3.22
CA PRO A 106 -5.67 -18.55 -4.07
C PRO A 106 -5.94 -17.93 -5.45
N GLU A 107 -7.17 -18.07 -5.97
CA GLU A 107 -7.54 -17.48 -7.27
C GLU A 107 -7.65 -15.94 -7.21
N GLU A 108 -7.84 -15.35 -6.03
CA GLU A 108 -7.82 -13.91 -5.82
C GLU A 108 -6.47 -13.31 -6.19
N LYS A 109 -5.36 -14.03 -5.95
CA LYS A 109 -4.00 -13.57 -6.30
C LYS A 109 -3.90 -13.11 -7.76
N VAL A 110 -4.46 -13.88 -8.70
CA VAL A 110 -4.42 -13.59 -10.13
C VAL A 110 -5.15 -12.28 -10.45
N ARG A 111 -6.33 -12.08 -9.83
CA ARG A 111 -7.13 -10.87 -10.03
C ARG A 111 -6.50 -9.65 -9.37
N LEU A 112 -5.98 -9.81 -8.15
CA LEU A 112 -5.28 -8.75 -7.43
C LEU A 112 -4.06 -8.26 -8.21
N VAL A 113 -3.25 -9.15 -8.72
CA VAL A 113 -2.07 -8.83 -9.55
C VAL A 113 -2.49 -8.11 -10.84
N ARG A 114 -3.51 -8.62 -11.52
CA ARG A 114 -4.07 -7.98 -12.74
C ARG A 114 -4.53 -6.56 -12.43
N ASP A 115 -5.25 -6.36 -11.34
CA ASP A 115 -5.83 -5.07 -10.95
C ASP A 115 -4.75 -4.10 -10.44
N LEU A 116 -3.69 -4.62 -9.80
CA LEU A 116 -2.53 -3.82 -9.39
C LEU A 116 -1.74 -3.31 -10.61
N GLY A 117 -1.51 -4.17 -11.61
CA GLY A 117 -0.70 -3.83 -12.78
C GLY A 117 0.64 -3.22 -12.37
N ASP A 118 1.02 -2.09 -13.00
CA ASP A 118 2.26 -1.36 -12.72
C ASP A 118 2.10 -0.25 -11.68
N THR A 119 0.94 -0.18 -10.98
CA THR A 119 0.68 0.88 -10.02
C THR A 119 1.43 0.64 -8.70
N GLN A 120 1.69 1.75 -7.98
CA GLN A 120 2.39 1.74 -6.69
C GLN A 120 1.43 1.83 -5.49
N PHE A 121 0.20 2.24 -5.76
CA PHE A 121 -0.87 2.40 -4.79
C PHE A 121 -2.08 1.58 -5.20
N MET A 122 -2.71 0.93 -4.25
CA MET A 122 -3.97 0.22 -4.47
C MET A 122 -4.92 0.45 -3.30
N ILE A 123 -6.17 0.69 -3.62
CA ILE A 123 -7.27 0.61 -2.66
C ILE A 123 -7.95 -0.75 -2.84
N LEU A 124 -7.90 -1.56 -1.78
CA LEU A 124 -8.69 -2.76 -1.65
C LEU A 124 -10.08 -2.35 -1.17
N ARG A 125 -11.10 -2.46 -2.04
CA ARG A 125 -12.47 -2.05 -1.76
C ARG A 125 -13.00 -2.70 -0.48
N ASN A 126 -13.64 -1.92 0.40
CA ASN A 126 -14.19 -2.35 1.68
C ASN A 126 -13.16 -3.00 2.64
N HIS A 127 -11.85 -2.78 2.41
CA HIS A 127 -10.80 -3.52 3.09
C HIS A 127 -9.71 -2.59 3.63
N GLY A 128 -9.01 -1.86 2.76
CA GLY A 128 -7.92 -1.00 3.20
C GLY A 128 -7.02 -0.50 2.08
N LEU A 129 -5.81 -0.11 2.47
CA LEU A 129 -4.80 0.49 1.60
C LEU A 129 -3.62 -0.47 1.39
N LEU A 130 -3.07 -0.48 0.19
CA LEU A 130 -1.84 -1.19 -0.14
C LEU A 130 -0.90 -0.26 -0.91
N THR A 131 0.39 -0.32 -0.59
CA THR A 131 1.45 0.31 -1.38
C THR A 131 2.59 -0.67 -1.62
N CYS A 132 3.26 -0.55 -2.75
CA CYS A 132 4.45 -1.32 -3.07
C CYS A 132 5.54 -0.44 -3.67
N ALA A 133 6.80 -0.78 -3.38
CA ALA A 133 7.97 -0.05 -3.88
C ALA A 133 9.23 -0.93 -3.90
N ASP A 134 10.27 -0.44 -4.57
CA ASP A 134 11.58 -1.10 -4.65
C ASP A 134 12.38 -1.08 -3.33
N ASN A 135 11.93 -0.31 -2.34
CA ASN A 135 12.57 -0.20 -1.03
C ASN A 135 11.59 0.21 0.08
N ILE A 136 11.98 -0.01 1.33
CA ILE A 136 11.17 0.30 2.51
C ILE A 136 10.89 1.81 2.65
N PRO A 137 11.87 2.73 2.49
CA PRO A 137 11.62 4.15 2.58
C PRO A 137 10.54 4.67 1.63
N ASP A 138 10.53 4.20 0.40
CA ASP A 138 9.52 4.61 -0.60
C ASP A 138 8.15 4.03 -0.28
N ALA A 139 8.07 2.73 0.04
CA ALA A 139 6.81 2.10 0.42
C ALA A 139 6.16 2.81 1.62
N PHE A 140 6.97 3.16 2.62
CA PHE A 140 6.52 3.91 3.79
C PHE A 140 6.03 5.31 3.42
N LEU A 141 6.79 6.07 2.62
CA LEU A 141 6.39 7.40 2.19
C LEU A 141 5.07 7.36 1.39
N PHE A 142 4.93 6.39 0.50
CA PHE A 142 3.71 6.19 -0.28
C PHE A 142 2.51 5.93 0.63
N MET A 143 2.64 5.03 1.59
CA MET A 143 1.58 4.74 2.55
C MET A 143 1.24 5.95 3.41
N PHE A 144 2.25 6.68 3.89
CA PHE A 144 2.04 7.90 4.68
C PHE A 144 1.25 8.96 3.89
N ILE A 145 1.64 9.22 2.64
CA ILE A 145 0.95 10.21 1.79
C ILE A 145 -0.48 9.76 1.48
N MET A 146 -0.66 8.48 1.15
CA MET A 146 -1.98 7.91 0.83
C MET A 146 -2.92 7.99 2.04
N GLN A 147 -2.43 7.65 3.22
CA GLN A 147 -3.18 7.78 4.47
C GLN A 147 -3.59 9.24 4.73
N ARG A 148 -2.65 10.20 4.56
CA ARG A 148 -2.96 11.63 4.70
C ARG A 148 -3.99 12.12 3.69
N ALA A 149 -3.96 11.62 2.47
CA ALA A 149 -4.96 11.94 1.46
C ALA A 149 -6.37 11.48 1.88
N CYS A 150 -6.49 10.25 2.41
CA CYS A 150 -7.75 9.73 2.95
C CYS A 150 -8.27 10.57 4.13
N GLU A 151 -7.41 10.89 5.09
CA GLU A 151 -7.77 11.74 6.23
C GLU A 151 -8.30 13.12 5.81
N ILE A 152 -7.60 13.76 4.86
CA ILE A 152 -7.98 15.10 4.36
C ILE A 152 -9.32 15.03 3.64
N GLN A 153 -9.51 14.02 2.77
CA GLN A 153 -10.77 13.83 2.05
C GLN A 153 -11.96 13.73 3.02
N LEU A 154 -11.89 12.82 3.98
CA LEU A 154 -12.98 12.60 4.92
C LEU A 154 -13.26 13.82 5.79
N LYS A 155 -12.22 14.52 6.26
CA LYS A 155 -12.38 15.78 7.03
C LYS A 155 -13.04 16.87 6.20
N ALA A 156 -12.67 17.00 4.92
CA ALA A 156 -13.28 17.97 4.02
C ALA A 156 -14.74 17.64 3.73
N GLN A 157 -15.04 16.37 3.41
CA GLN A 157 -16.41 15.90 3.14
C GLN A 157 -17.31 15.99 4.36
N ALA A 158 -16.80 15.74 5.57
CA ALA A 158 -17.55 15.85 6.82
C ALA A 158 -18.08 17.26 7.11
N THR A 159 -17.54 18.30 6.48
CA THR A 159 -18.05 19.66 6.63
C THR A 159 -19.41 19.88 5.97
N GLY A 160 -19.80 19.04 5.02
CA GLY A 160 -20.99 19.19 4.19
C GLY A 160 -20.98 20.43 3.30
N LYS A 161 -19.84 21.14 3.20
CA LYS A 161 -19.71 22.35 2.37
C LYS A 161 -19.19 22.01 0.98
N PRO A 162 -19.50 22.83 -0.04
CA PRO A 162 -18.92 22.68 -1.36
C PRO A 162 -17.40 22.70 -1.31
N LEU A 163 -16.78 21.80 -2.06
CA LEU A 163 -15.32 21.69 -2.18
C LEU A 163 -14.84 22.45 -3.42
N ILE A 164 -13.65 23.04 -3.34
CA ILE A 164 -13.01 23.69 -4.49
C ILE A 164 -12.37 22.62 -5.35
N PRO A 165 -12.78 22.45 -6.65
CA PRO A 165 -12.19 21.48 -7.53
C PRO A 165 -10.77 21.87 -7.94
N ILE A 166 -9.89 20.86 -8.06
CA ILE A 166 -8.57 21.06 -8.69
C ILE A 166 -8.78 21.07 -10.21
N HIS A 167 -8.18 22.05 -10.89
CA HIS A 167 -8.32 22.21 -12.33
C HIS A 167 -7.72 21.00 -13.09
N SER A 168 -8.41 20.50 -14.11
CA SER A 168 -8.02 19.30 -14.86
C SER A 168 -6.60 19.39 -15.45
N ALA A 169 -6.19 20.54 -15.94
CA ALA A 169 -4.84 20.74 -16.47
C ALA A 169 -3.72 20.50 -15.42
N ILE A 170 -4.04 20.63 -14.11
CA ILE A 170 -3.09 20.29 -13.04
C ILE A 170 -3.02 18.77 -12.87
N LEU A 171 -4.18 18.10 -12.96
CA LEU A 171 -4.28 16.64 -12.84
C LEU A 171 -3.50 15.94 -13.95
N ASP A 172 -3.59 16.45 -15.18
CA ASP A 172 -2.92 15.88 -16.35
C ASP A 172 -1.38 15.89 -16.24
N GLY A 173 -0.82 16.85 -15.48
CA GLY A 173 0.64 17.01 -15.29
C GLY A 173 1.20 16.41 -14.02
N ILE A 174 0.36 15.83 -13.18
CA ILE A 174 0.75 15.51 -11.79
C ILE A 174 1.85 14.46 -11.67
N ARG A 175 1.84 13.44 -12.53
CA ARG A 175 2.86 12.38 -12.53
C ARG A 175 4.25 12.95 -12.77
N MET A 176 4.39 13.80 -13.79
CA MET A 176 5.65 14.48 -14.09
C MET A 176 6.10 15.40 -12.94
N GLN A 177 5.16 16.11 -12.31
CA GLN A 177 5.48 16.99 -11.18
C GLN A 177 5.91 16.19 -9.94
N ALA A 178 5.28 15.06 -9.67
CA ALA A 178 5.66 14.16 -8.59
C ALA A 178 7.10 13.68 -8.75
N ASP A 179 7.46 13.23 -9.96
CA ASP A 179 8.83 12.78 -10.28
C ASP A 179 9.87 13.90 -10.10
N GLN A 180 9.52 15.13 -10.52
CA GLN A 180 10.39 16.30 -10.37
C GLN A 180 10.62 16.69 -8.90
N VAL A 181 9.56 16.70 -8.08
CA VAL A 181 9.66 17.10 -6.67
C VAL A 181 10.44 16.10 -5.85
N THR A 182 10.22 14.83 -6.07
CA THR A 182 10.93 13.76 -5.35
C THR A 182 12.37 13.60 -5.82
N ARG A 183 12.74 14.15 -6.98
CA ARG A 183 14.06 13.98 -7.63
C ARG A 183 14.49 12.52 -7.70
N GLN A 184 13.51 11.63 -7.80
CA GLN A 184 13.71 10.18 -7.72
C GLN A 184 14.36 9.69 -6.40
N ALA A 185 14.50 10.56 -5.42
CA ALA A 185 15.06 10.21 -4.11
C ALA A 185 14.02 9.66 -3.12
N GLY A 186 12.73 9.86 -3.46
CA GLY A 186 11.60 9.27 -2.75
C GLY A 186 11.66 9.39 -1.24
N GLY A 187 11.35 8.30 -0.58
CA GLY A 187 11.35 8.18 0.87
C GLY A 187 12.73 8.23 1.51
N SER A 188 13.80 8.02 0.74
CA SER A 188 15.17 8.01 1.27
C SER A 188 15.55 9.34 1.93
N LEU A 189 14.98 10.46 1.48
CA LEU A 189 15.20 11.78 2.08
C LEU A 189 14.58 11.92 3.47
N ALA A 190 13.40 11.33 3.69
CA ALA A 190 12.68 11.40 4.97
C ALA A 190 13.15 10.30 5.95
N TRP A 191 13.66 9.19 5.44
CA TRP A 191 13.96 7.99 6.21
C TRP A 191 14.91 8.19 7.41
N PRO A 192 15.99 8.99 7.33
CA PRO A 192 16.86 9.25 8.48
C PRO A 192 16.15 9.90 9.68
N GLY A 193 15.07 10.65 9.44
CA GLY A 193 14.29 11.30 10.48
C GLY A 193 13.15 10.41 11.04
N ILE A 194 12.92 9.23 10.45
CA ILE A 194 11.87 8.27 10.83
C ILE A 194 12.44 7.12 11.67
N LYS A 195 13.72 6.84 11.52
CA LYS A 195 14.45 5.77 12.26
C LYS A 195 14.55 6.06 13.73
#